data_8b50f01798bfc6608893c0d96cd187d5
#
_entry.id   8b50f01798bfc6608893c0d96cd187d5
#
_cell.length_a   1.000
_cell.length_b   1.000
_cell.length_c   1.000
_cell.angle_alpha   90.00
_cell.angle_beta   90.00
_cell.angle_gamma   90.00
#
_symmetry.space_group_name_H-M   'P 1'
#
loop_
_entity.id
_entity.type
_entity.pdbx_description
1 polymer ?
#
loop_
_entity_poly.entity_id
_entity_poly.type
_entity_poly.pdbx_seq_one_letter_code
_entity_poly.pdbx_strand_id
1 'polypeptide(L)'
;MSKSEKILIIALPGIGDALLATPMMRLLREAKPNAEIHALVMFGGTRDLLKTNPNIDVVHYYDFIGSPPHEGLLYLLHLRSLSFDVSINIYPQNRWQYNVFALLAGASRRLGIRYKRRDWYNLSWLCSDTIAEDDNLHCVEENVKLLSLLNIKHDLNEAILPKLEITITDDHEGFAYSWLKEKNISTDTPIIGFHAGTALFKNHIKRRWAPEKFAELAKRLKRERGAIVLLFGGPDDTEANEIIMRNAGGAIIEVRTKSIMDSIALMKHTNVFVSNDSSLMHIAGGLGLKTVAIFGPTNETYVHPWKTEYEIVQTGIECRPCFVYSTKPLTCYRQDPEEHFMCIRDIEVENVFSSIGGLFPNHLSSV
;
A
#
# COMPACT_ATOMS: atom_id res chain seq x y z
N MET A 1 -17.66 33.94 -14.44
CA MET A 1 -16.69 32.83 -14.29
C MET A 1 -17.49 31.59 -13.98
N SER A 2 -17.36 30.51 -14.76
CA SER A 2 -18.00 29.23 -14.41
C SER A 2 -17.44 28.73 -13.08
N LYS A 3 -18.29 28.28 -12.19
CA LYS A 3 -17.89 27.68 -10.91
C LYS A 3 -16.96 26.50 -11.20
N SER A 4 -15.81 26.43 -10.55
CA SER A 4 -14.91 25.28 -10.64
C SER A 4 -15.63 24.03 -10.16
N GLU A 5 -15.51 22.92 -10.90
CA GLU A 5 -16.06 21.62 -10.50
C GLU A 5 -15.31 21.13 -9.25
N LYS A 6 -16.05 20.69 -8.21
CA LYS A 6 -15.49 20.17 -6.96
C LYS A 6 -15.61 18.66 -6.91
N ILE A 7 -14.48 17.97 -6.76
CA ILE A 7 -14.40 16.51 -6.74
C ILE A 7 -13.85 16.03 -5.40
N LEU A 8 -14.54 15.09 -4.76
CA LEU A 8 -14.10 14.46 -3.53
C LEU A 8 -13.67 13.02 -3.80
N ILE A 9 -12.37 12.73 -3.65
CA ILE A 9 -11.85 11.37 -3.67
C ILE A 9 -11.95 10.80 -2.26
N ILE A 10 -12.68 9.70 -2.09
CA ILE A 10 -12.87 9.03 -0.80
C ILE A 10 -11.83 7.91 -0.71
N ALA A 11 -10.71 8.19 0.00
CA ALA A 11 -9.55 7.32 0.15
C ALA A 11 -9.40 6.86 1.62
N LEU A 12 -10.43 6.21 2.14
CA LEU A 12 -10.52 5.75 3.53
C LEU A 12 -9.75 4.46 3.85
N PRO A 13 -9.43 3.55 2.90
CA PRO A 13 -8.52 2.44 3.16
C PRO A 13 -7.11 2.90 3.55
N GLY A 14 -6.24 1.91 3.82
CA GLY A 14 -4.86 2.16 4.24
C GLY A 14 -4.01 2.93 3.22
N ILE A 15 -2.81 3.31 3.65
CA ILE A 15 -1.87 4.09 2.83
C ILE A 15 -1.51 3.39 1.51
N GLY A 16 -1.42 2.04 1.49
CA GLY A 16 -1.15 1.27 0.28
C GLY A 16 -2.26 1.42 -0.76
N ASP A 17 -3.52 1.28 -0.34
CA ASP A 17 -4.68 1.41 -1.23
C ASP A 17 -4.81 2.83 -1.79
N ALA A 18 -4.57 3.85 -0.94
CA ALA A 18 -4.56 5.25 -1.38
C ALA A 18 -3.44 5.53 -2.38
N LEU A 19 -2.25 4.93 -2.17
CA LEU A 19 -1.13 5.06 -3.10
C LEU A 19 -1.44 4.41 -4.46
N LEU A 20 -2.08 3.23 -4.46
CA LEU A 20 -2.52 2.56 -5.69
C LEU A 20 -3.58 3.36 -6.49
N ALA A 21 -4.23 4.33 -5.86
CA ALA A 21 -5.16 5.24 -6.52
C ALA A 21 -4.49 6.51 -7.09
N THR A 22 -3.21 6.78 -6.81
CA THR A 22 -2.54 8.01 -7.27
C THR A 22 -2.42 8.13 -8.80
N PRO A 23 -2.25 7.05 -9.59
CA PRO A 23 -2.35 7.13 -11.04
C PRO A 23 -3.69 7.66 -11.55
N MET A 24 -4.79 7.21 -10.93
CA MET A 24 -6.14 7.72 -11.23
C MET A 24 -6.26 9.21 -10.87
N MET A 25 -5.69 9.64 -9.73
CA MET A 25 -5.70 11.04 -9.29
C MET A 25 -4.95 11.93 -10.30
N ARG A 26 -3.80 11.47 -10.80
CA ARG A 26 -3.04 12.16 -11.84
C ARG A 26 -3.84 12.29 -13.14
N LEU A 27 -4.38 11.20 -13.66
CA LEU A 27 -5.16 11.21 -14.90
C LEU A 27 -6.44 12.06 -14.78
N LEU A 28 -7.04 12.09 -13.58
CA LEU A 28 -8.17 12.98 -13.28
C LEU A 28 -7.74 14.45 -13.37
N ARG A 29 -6.60 14.82 -12.76
CA ARG A 29 -6.05 16.18 -12.81
C ARG A 29 -5.71 16.60 -14.25
N GLU A 30 -5.08 15.72 -15.02
CA GLU A 30 -4.75 15.97 -16.43
C GLU A 30 -6.01 16.22 -17.27
N ALA A 31 -7.08 15.45 -17.06
CA ALA A 31 -8.35 15.61 -17.75
C ALA A 31 -9.19 16.80 -17.27
N LYS A 32 -9.02 17.21 -16.01
CA LYS A 32 -9.78 18.29 -15.36
C LYS A 32 -8.84 19.28 -14.65
N PRO A 33 -8.01 20.03 -15.37
CA PRO A 33 -6.95 20.86 -14.78
C PRO A 33 -7.48 21.98 -13.89
N ASN A 34 -8.72 22.42 -14.09
CA ASN A 34 -9.35 23.51 -13.34
C ASN A 34 -10.30 23.01 -12.23
N ALA A 35 -10.43 21.68 -12.02
CA ALA A 35 -11.25 21.14 -10.95
C ALA A 35 -10.56 21.36 -9.59
N GLU A 36 -11.37 21.60 -8.54
CA GLU A 36 -10.90 21.56 -7.16
C GLU A 36 -11.03 20.12 -6.63
N ILE A 37 -9.89 19.42 -6.51
CA ILE A 37 -9.83 18.00 -6.16
C ILE A 37 -9.47 17.85 -4.68
N HIS A 38 -10.39 17.31 -3.90
CA HIS A 38 -10.22 17.03 -2.49
C HIS A 38 -10.06 15.53 -2.24
N ALA A 39 -9.33 15.14 -1.20
CA ALA A 39 -9.26 13.77 -0.74
C ALA A 39 -9.76 13.66 0.71
N LEU A 40 -10.65 12.70 1.00
CA LEU A 40 -11.05 12.33 2.36
C LEU A 40 -10.30 11.07 2.79
N VAL A 41 -9.57 11.16 3.90
CA VAL A 41 -8.76 10.10 4.47
C VAL A 41 -9.02 9.91 5.97
N MET A 42 -8.79 8.69 6.50
CA MET A 42 -8.98 8.42 7.94
C MET A 42 -7.72 7.96 8.67
N PHE A 43 -6.60 7.79 7.97
CA PHE A 43 -5.31 7.43 8.58
C PHE A 43 -4.29 8.55 8.42
N GLY A 44 -3.53 8.82 9.48
CA GLY A 44 -2.50 9.87 9.48
C GLY A 44 -1.43 9.67 8.40
N GLY A 45 -0.97 8.42 8.21
CA GLY A 45 0.00 8.11 7.15
C GLY A 45 -0.53 8.38 5.74
N THR A 46 -1.81 8.11 5.49
CA THR A 46 -2.46 8.43 4.20
C THR A 46 -2.58 9.95 4.00
N ARG A 47 -2.92 10.68 5.07
CA ARG A 47 -2.92 12.16 5.05
C ARG A 47 -1.56 12.71 4.65
N ASP A 48 -0.51 12.23 5.30
CA ASP A 48 0.85 12.76 5.10
C ASP A 48 1.36 12.46 3.68
N LEU A 49 1.02 11.26 3.14
CA LEU A 49 1.32 10.91 1.76
C LEU A 49 0.59 11.82 0.75
N LEU A 50 -0.72 11.99 0.91
CA LEU A 50 -1.54 12.74 -0.08
C LEU A 50 -1.40 14.25 0.06
N LYS A 51 -0.98 14.77 1.22
CA LYS A 51 -0.78 16.22 1.44
C LYS A 51 0.28 16.81 0.50
N THR A 52 1.25 16.01 0.07
CA THR A 52 2.30 16.42 -0.85
C THR A 52 2.03 16.00 -2.30
N ASN A 53 0.88 15.37 -2.58
CA ASN A 53 0.54 14.95 -3.94
C ASN A 53 0.07 16.16 -4.78
N PRO A 54 0.73 16.46 -5.93
CA PRO A 54 0.42 17.65 -6.73
C PRO A 54 -0.96 17.62 -7.41
N ASN A 55 -1.64 16.47 -7.41
CA ASN A 55 -2.95 16.31 -8.05
C ASN A 55 -4.12 16.53 -7.08
N ILE A 56 -3.82 16.77 -5.79
CA ILE A 56 -4.82 16.99 -4.74
C ILE A 56 -4.66 18.41 -4.20
N ASP A 57 -5.74 19.18 -4.20
CA ASP A 57 -5.73 20.56 -3.69
C ASP A 57 -5.93 20.60 -2.17
N VAL A 58 -6.81 19.74 -1.62
CA VAL A 58 -7.15 19.71 -0.21
C VAL A 58 -7.26 18.29 0.33
N VAL A 59 -6.58 17.98 1.43
CA VAL A 59 -6.73 16.72 2.14
C VAL A 59 -7.54 16.91 3.41
N HIS A 60 -8.68 16.26 3.48
CA HIS A 60 -9.54 16.18 4.66
C HIS A 60 -9.18 14.93 5.46
N TYR A 61 -8.80 15.12 6.72
CA TYR A 61 -8.47 14.03 7.63
C TYR A 61 -9.46 13.97 8.79
N TYR A 62 -10.00 12.79 9.03
CA TYR A 62 -10.80 12.51 10.23
C TYR A 62 -10.66 11.04 10.65
N ASP A 63 -10.40 10.80 11.92
CA ASP A 63 -10.29 9.43 12.47
C ASP A 63 -11.70 8.88 12.79
N PHE A 64 -12.32 8.25 11.80
CA PHE A 64 -13.64 7.64 11.94
C PHE A 64 -13.67 6.38 12.82
N ILE A 65 -12.51 5.84 13.18
CA ILE A 65 -12.40 4.62 14.01
C ILE A 65 -12.23 4.98 15.48
N GLY A 66 -11.33 5.92 15.77
CA GLY A 66 -11.01 6.34 17.13
C GLY A 66 -11.94 7.42 17.70
N SER A 67 -12.73 8.09 16.84
CA SER A 67 -13.62 9.17 17.29
C SER A 67 -15.06 8.71 17.50
N PRO A 68 -15.84 9.40 18.36
CA PRO A 68 -17.26 9.12 18.56
C PRO A 68 -18.07 9.22 17.25
N PRO A 69 -19.04 8.31 16.98
CA PRO A 69 -19.78 8.31 15.70
C PRO A 69 -20.53 9.60 15.39
N HIS A 70 -21.03 10.32 16.41
CA HIS A 70 -21.75 11.59 16.22
C HIS A 70 -20.84 12.71 15.74
N GLU A 71 -19.58 12.74 16.18
CA GLU A 71 -18.58 13.70 15.69
C GLU A 71 -18.21 13.41 14.24
N GLY A 72 -18.05 12.13 13.89
CA GLY A 72 -17.86 11.69 12.50
C GLY A 72 -19.01 12.11 11.60
N LEU A 73 -20.27 12.01 12.08
CA LEU A 73 -21.45 12.51 11.34
C LEU A 73 -21.38 14.03 11.15
N LEU A 74 -21.07 14.79 12.19
CA LEU A 74 -20.93 16.24 12.08
C LEU A 74 -19.83 16.64 11.08
N TYR A 75 -18.71 15.91 11.07
CA TYR A 75 -17.64 16.12 10.11
C TYR A 75 -18.11 15.86 8.66
N LEU A 76 -18.86 14.79 8.41
CA LEU A 76 -19.42 14.50 7.09
C LEU A 76 -20.45 15.56 6.66
N LEU A 77 -21.25 16.07 7.57
CA LEU A 77 -22.17 17.18 7.30
C LEU A 77 -21.40 18.49 7.01
N HIS A 78 -20.27 18.73 7.67
CA HIS A 78 -19.37 19.82 7.30
C HIS A 78 -18.84 19.64 5.87
N LEU A 79 -18.37 18.43 5.49
CA LEU A 79 -17.96 18.16 4.11
C LEU A 79 -19.10 18.43 3.11
N ARG A 80 -20.32 18.06 3.46
CA ARG A 80 -21.51 18.35 2.63
C ARG A 80 -21.68 19.83 2.35
N SER A 81 -21.37 20.72 3.30
CA SER A 81 -21.48 22.17 3.12
C SER A 81 -20.51 22.72 2.06
N LEU A 82 -19.45 21.98 1.72
CA LEU A 82 -18.50 22.34 0.66
C LEU A 82 -19.08 22.14 -0.74
N SER A 83 -20.22 21.44 -0.87
CA SER A 83 -21.01 21.26 -2.09
C SER A 83 -20.21 20.63 -3.24
N PHE A 84 -19.76 19.39 -3.05
CA PHE A 84 -19.09 18.61 -4.07
C PHE A 84 -20.04 18.23 -5.22
N ASP A 85 -19.55 18.35 -6.45
CA ASP A 85 -20.27 17.92 -7.65
C ASP A 85 -20.16 16.41 -7.85
N VAL A 86 -18.97 15.84 -7.58
CA VAL A 86 -18.66 14.43 -7.76
C VAL A 86 -17.93 13.88 -6.53
N SER A 87 -18.25 12.64 -6.13
CA SER A 87 -17.38 11.85 -5.25
C SER A 87 -16.96 10.55 -5.94
N ILE A 88 -15.71 10.12 -5.69
CA ILE A 88 -15.13 8.90 -6.25
C ILE A 88 -14.64 8.02 -5.09
N ASN A 89 -15.25 6.85 -4.90
CA ASN A 89 -14.75 5.85 -3.98
C ASN A 89 -13.61 5.08 -4.64
N ILE A 90 -12.38 5.13 -4.09
CA ILE A 90 -11.25 4.37 -4.63
C ILE A 90 -11.44 2.86 -4.43
N TYR A 91 -10.71 2.04 -5.19
CA TYR A 91 -10.66 0.59 -5.04
C TYR A 91 -9.37 0.15 -4.29
N PRO A 92 -9.44 -0.84 -3.37
CA PRO A 92 -10.63 -1.52 -2.88
C PRO A 92 -11.30 -0.79 -1.69
N GLN A 93 -12.60 -0.54 -1.76
CA GLN A 93 -13.40 0.01 -0.67
C GLN A 93 -14.69 -0.80 -0.47
N ASN A 94 -14.58 -2.07 -0.09
CA ASN A 94 -15.70 -3.00 0.01
C ASN A 94 -16.40 -3.01 1.38
N ARG A 95 -16.55 -1.85 2.02
CA ARG A 95 -17.30 -1.69 3.27
C ARG A 95 -18.46 -0.74 3.06
N TRP A 96 -19.65 -1.12 3.53
CA TRP A 96 -20.86 -0.32 3.40
C TRP A 96 -20.72 1.11 3.96
N GLN A 97 -19.90 1.29 5.01
CA GLN A 97 -19.66 2.59 5.62
C GLN A 97 -19.11 3.60 4.60
N TYR A 98 -18.28 3.18 3.68
CA TYR A 98 -17.67 4.10 2.70
C TYR A 98 -18.70 4.68 1.74
N ASN A 99 -19.67 3.86 1.31
CA ASN A 99 -20.78 4.33 0.48
C ASN A 99 -21.75 5.24 1.26
N VAL A 100 -21.95 4.95 2.56
CA VAL A 100 -22.72 5.85 3.44
C VAL A 100 -21.99 7.19 3.63
N PHE A 101 -20.67 7.17 3.80
CA PHE A 101 -19.89 8.40 3.92
C PHE A 101 -19.94 9.24 2.64
N ALA A 102 -19.86 8.59 1.47
CA ALA A 102 -20.04 9.26 0.17
C ALA A 102 -21.43 9.93 0.06
N LEU A 103 -22.48 9.25 0.51
CA LEU A 103 -23.83 9.79 0.54
C LEU A 103 -23.96 10.98 1.49
N LEU A 104 -23.41 10.88 2.70
CA LEU A 104 -23.45 11.92 3.73
C LEU A 104 -22.61 13.14 3.35
N ALA A 105 -21.48 12.96 2.71
CA ALA A 105 -20.67 14.04 2.14
C ALA A 105 -21.39 14.82 1.02
N GLY A 106 -22.47 14.27 0.48
CA GLY A 106 -23.50 14.98 -0.27
C GLY A 106 -23.14 15.34 -1.71
N ALA A 107 -22.15 14.69 -2.32
CA ALA A 107 -21.86 14.87 -3.73
C ALA A 107 -23.07 14.51 -4.61
N SER A 108 -23.32 15.31 -5.66
CA SER A 108 -24.44 15.11 -6.58
C SER A 108 -24.29 13.81 -7.36
N ARG A 109 -23.08 13.48 -7.81
CA ARG A 109 -22.72 12.22 -8.43
C ARG A 109 -21.76 11.45 -7.51
N ARG A 110 -22.06 10.18 -7.28
CA ARG A 110 -21.27 9.30 -6.40
C ARG A 110 -20.84 8.09 -7.20
N LEU A 111 -19.54 8.03 -7.50
CA LEU A 111 -18.95 6.99 -8.34
C LEU A 111 -18.36 5.89 -7.48
N GLY A 112 -18.61 4.64 -7.83
CA GLY A 112 -18.10 3.50 -7.10
C GLY A 112 -18.07 2.21 -7.90
N ILE A 113 -17.55 1.16 -7.26
CA ILE A 113 -17.44 -0.17 -7.84
C ILE A 113 -18.52 -1.09 -7.27
N ARG A 114 -19.16 -1.85 -8.16
CA ARG A 114 -20.01 -2.98 -7.77
C ARG A 114 -19.14 -4.21 -7.64
N TYR A 115 -19.01 -4.69 -6.42
CA TYR A 115 -18.17 -5.85 -6.11
C TYR A 115 -18.88 -7.15 -6.53
N LYS A 116 -18.18 -8.07 -7.17
CA LYS A 116 -18.70 -9.38 -7.58
C LYS A 116 -19.24 -10.17 -6.39
N ARG A 117 -18.66 -9.96 -5.21
CA ARG A 117 -19.06 -10.66 -3.99
C ARG A 117 -19.70 -9.69 -3.00
N ARG A 118 -20.96 -9.99 -2.59
CA ARG A 118 -21.69 -9.24 -1.55
C ARG A 118 -21.94 -7.77 -1.85
N ASP A 119 -22.17 -7.42 -3.11
CA ASP A 119 -22.46 -6.05 -3.52
C ASP A 119 -23.62 -5.42 -2.74
N TRP A 120 -24.71 -6.16 -2.56
CA TRP A 120 -25.83 -5.76 -1.70
C TRP A 120 -25.40 -5.31 -0.29
N TYR A 121 -24.46 -6.05 0.34
CA TYR A 121 -23.96 -5.74 1.68
C TYR A 121 -23.07 -4.49 1.70
N ASN A 122 -22.41 -4.20 0.60
CA ASN A 122 -21.57 -3.01 0.45
C ASN A 122 -22.39 -1.74 0.19
N LEU A 123 -23.70 -1.85 -0.01
CA LEU A 123 -24.61 -0.74 -0.33
C LEU A 123 -24.14 0.07 -1.55
N SER A 124 -23.57 -0.57 -2.57
CA SER A 124 -23.11 0.11 -3.79
C SER A 124 -24.26 0.79 -4.55
N TRP A 125 -25.52 0.38 -4.32
CA TRP A 125 -26.70 1.07 -4.80
C TRP A 125 -26.90 2.49 -4.26
N LEU A 126 -26.13 2.93 -3.23
CA LEU A 126 -26.04 4.31 -2.80
C LEU A 126 -25.19 5.18 -3.75
N CYS A 127 -24.35 4.58 -4.59
CA CYS A 127 -23.69 5.28 -5.68
C CYS A 127 -24.69 5.62 -6.79
N SER A 128 -24.54 6.78 -7.43
CA SER A 128 -25.37 7.16 -8.59
C SER A 128 -24.91 6.46 -9.86
N ASP A 129 -23.60 6.24 -9.97
CA ASP A 129 -22.95 5.63 -11.12
C ASP A 129 -21.97 4.56 -10.64
N THR A 130 -22.02 3.38 -11.23
CA THR A 130 -21.16 2.26 -10.82
C THR A 130 -20.57 1.53 -12.01
N ILE A 131 -19.36 0.95 -11.79
CA ILE A 131 -18.73 0.04 -12.72
C ILE A 131 -18.49 -1.31 -12.04
N ALA A 132 -18.56 -2.41 -12.80
CA ALA A 132 -18.35 -3.75 -12.24
C ALA A 132 -16.86 -3.99 -11.93
N GLU A 133 -16.57 -4.62 -10.77
CA GLU A 133 -15.24 -5.15 -10.43
C GLU A 133 -14.77 -6.15 -11.49
N ASP A 134 -13.48 -6.14 -11.80
CA ASP A 134 -12.82 -7.09 -12.68
C ASP A 134 -11.64 -7.78 -12.00
N ASP A 135 -11.77 -9.07 -11.71
CA ASP A 135 -10.76 -9.86 -11.01
C ASP A 135 -9.47 -10.10 -11.83
N ASN A 136 -9.39 -9.62 -13.07
CA ASN A 136 -8.21 -9.73 -13.90
C ASN A 136 -7.37 -8.44 -13.92
N LEU A 137 -7.86 -7.37 -13.28
CA LEU A 137 -7.21 -6.08 -13.26
C LEU A 137 -6.43 -5.88 -11.97
N HIS A 138 -5.30 -5.18 -12.07
CA HIS A 138 -4.58 -4.66 -10.92
C HIS A 138 -5.40 -3.55 -10.23
N CYS A 139 -5.20 -3.34 -8.92
CA CYS A 139 -5.89 -2.29 -8.16
C CYS A 139 -5.70 -0.88 -8.77
N VAL A 140 -4.57 -0.60 -9.40
CA VAL A 140 -4.33 0.65 -10.14
C VAL A 140 -5.28 0.76 -11.33
N GLU A 141 -5.40 -0.30 -12.12
CA GLU A 141 -6.26 -0.35 -13.31
C GLU A 141 -7.74 -0.22 -12.93
N GLU A 142 -8.17 -0.87 -11.84
CA GLU A 142 -9.53 -0.73 -11.30
C GLU A 142 -9.83 0.72 -10.86
N ASN A 143 -8.86 1.41 -10.25
CA ASN A 143 -9.01 2.81 -9.92
C ASN A 143 -9.11 3.70 -11.18
N VAL A 144 -8.25 3.48 -12.16
CA VAL A 144 -8.29 4.24 -13.42
C VAL A 144 -9.59 4.02 -14.19
N LYS A 145 -10.10 2.79 -14.21
CA LYS A 145 -11.36 2.42 -14.83
C LYS A 145 -12.56 3.22 -14.31
N LEU A 146 -12.55 3.67 -13.04
CA LEU A 146 -13.58 4.55 -12.48
C LEU A 146 -13.73 5.86 -13.26
N LEU A 147 -12.66 6.37 -13.89
CA LEU A 147 -12.70 7.60 -14.66
C LEU A 147 -13.61 7.51 -15.90
N SER A 148 -13.88 6.30 -16.40
CA SER A 148 -14.81 6.09 -17.52
C SER A 148 -16.24 6.58 -17.18
N LEU A 149 -16.62 6.56 -15.89
CA LEU A 149 -17.89 7.11 -15.41
C LEU A 149 -17.98 8.64 -15.56
N LEU A 150 -16.84 9.30 -15.73
CA LEU A 150 -16.73 10.74 -16.04
C LEU A 150 -16.49 11.00 -17.54
N ASN A 151 -16.65 9.99 -18.40
CA ASN A 151 -16.30 10.02 -19.83
C ASN A 151 -14.79 10.25 -20.09
N ILE A 152 -13.94 10.01 -19.11
CA ILE A 152 -12.48 10.05 -19.23
C ILE A 152 -12.04 8.60 -19.46
N LYS A 153 -11.59 8.30 -20.70
CA LYS A 153 -11.21 6.93 -21.11
C LYS A 153 -9.70 6.83 -21.21
N HIS A 154 -9.16 5.77 -20.62
CA HIS A 154 -7.76 5.39 -20.73
C HIS A 154 -7.63 3.92 -21.13
N ASP A 155 -6.56 3.59 -21.82
CA ASP A 155 -6.13 2.22 -21.98
C ASP A 155 -5.63 1.71 -20.61
N LEU A 156 -6.17 0.56 -20.19
CA LEU A 156 -5.83 -0.06 -18.89
C LEU A 156 -4.57 -0.93 -18.97
N ASN A 157 -3.69 -0.67 -19.93
CA ASN A 157 -2.42 -1.35 -20.03
C ASN A 157 -1.40 -0.76 -19.04
N GLU A 158 -0.84 -1.59 -18.17
CA GLU A 158 0.19 -1.20 -17.20
C GLU A 158 1.34 -0.42 -17.86
N ALA A 159 1.79 -0.81 -19.07
CA ALA A 159 2.90 -0.15 -19.75
C ALA A 159 2.63 1.35 -20.02
N ILE A 160 1.36 1.75 -20.18
CA ILE A 160 0.93 3.11 -20.53
C ILE A 160 0.54 3.91 -19.28
N LEU A 161 -0.11 3.28 -18.29
CA LEU A 161 -0.59 3.95 -17.08
C LEU A 161 0.54 4.61 -16.29
N PRO A 162 0.28 5.68 -15.53
CA PRO A 162 1.30 6.34 -14.72
C PRO A 162 1.88 5.44 -13.63
N LYS A 163 3.08 5.79 -13.15
CA LYS A 163 3.65 5.24 -11.91
C LYS A 163 2.86 5.74 -10.70
N LEU A 164 3.01 5.04 -9.57
CA LEU A 164 2.54 5.54 -8.28
C LEU A 164 3.28 6.84 -7.92
N GLU A 165 2.58 7.77 -7.29
CA GLU A 165 3.14 9.08 -6.97
C GLU A 165 3.41 9.24 -5.47
N ILE A 166 4.67 9.46 -5.15
CA ILE A 166 5.16 9.78 -3.81
C ILE A 166 6.05 11.01 -3.94
N THR A 167 5.69 12.09 -3.27
CA THR A 167 6.51 13.32 -3.23
C THR A 167 7.26 13.38 -1.91
N ILE A 168 8.58 13.23 -1.97
CA ILE A 168 9.49 13.39 -0.83
C ILE A 168 10.02 14.82 -0.89
N THR A 169 9.88 15.57 0.20
CA THR A 169 10.39 16.95 0.29
C THR A 169 11.87 16.97 0.66
N ASP A 170 12.54 18.11 0.45
CA ASP A 170 13.95 18.30 0.81
C ASP A 170 14.20 18.10 2.31
N ASP A 171 13.24 18.42 3.17
CA ASP A 171 13.31 18.19 4.62
C ASP A 171 13.40 16.70 4.94
N HIS A 172 12.58 15.87 4.28
CA HIS A 172 12.61 14.41 4.47
C HIS A 172 13.89 13.78 3.91
N GLU A 173 14.39 14.26 2.77
CA GLU A 173 15.70 13.85 2.22
C GLU A 173 16.82 14.23 3.18
N GLY A 174 16.82 15.46 3.69
CA GLY A 174 17.79 15.94 4.68
C GLY A 174 17.79 15.09 5.96
N PHE A 175 16.60 14.69 6.43
CA PHE A 175 16.47 13.75 7.54
C PHE A 175 17.14 12.40 7.22
N ALA A 176 16.84 11.82 6.06
CA ALA A 176 17.36 10.51 5.66
C ALA A 176 18.90 10.52 5.60
N TYR A 177 19.50 11.52 4.96
CA TYR A 177 20.96 11.68 4.92
C TYR A 177 21.59 11.82 6.32
N SER A 178 20.96 12.62 7.20
CA SER A 178 21.45 12.83 8.57
C SER A 178 21.38 11.55 9.38
N TRP A 179 20.30 10.78 9.24
CA TRP A 179 20.10 9.51 9.92
C TRP A 179 21.11 8.45 9.46
N LEU A 180 21.34 8.31 8.14
CA LEU A 180 22.32 7.38 7.59
C LEU A 180 23.75 7.72 8.09
N LYS A 181 24.09 9.00 8.11
CA LYS A 181 25.37 9.50 8.63
C LYS A 181 25.53 9.20 10.12
N GLU A 182 24.49 9.41 10.94
CA GLU A 182 24.50 9.08 12.37
C GLU A 182 24.75 7.60 12.62
N LYS A 183 24.17 6.74 11.77
CA LYS A 183 24.34 5.28 11.84
C LYS A 183 25.67 4.80 11.20
N ASN A 184 26.52 5.70 10.70
CA ASN A 184 27.77 5.39 9.99
C ASN A 184 27.55 4.44 8.80
N ILE A 185 26.45 4.62 8.06
CA ILE A 185 26.13 3.85 6.86
C ILE A 185 26.69 4.60 5.65
N SER A 186 27.65 3.97 4.95
CA SER A 186 28.19 4.50 3.70
C SER A 186 27.24 4.23 2.54
N THR A 187 27.17 5.15 1.58
CA THR A 187 26.43 5.00 0.32
C THR A 187 26.94 3.85 -0.57
N ASP A 188 28.18 3.40 -0.35
CA ASP A 188 28.79 2.29 -1.09
C ASP A 188 28.43 0.91 -0.51
N THR A 189 27.86 0.89 0.70
CA THR A 189 27.45 -0.36 1.34
C THR A 189 26.09 -0.80 0.80
N PRO A 190 25.91 -2.08 0.39
CA PRO A 190 24.62 -2.59 0.02
C PRO A 190 23.60 -2.46 1.16
N ILE A 191 22.49 -1.79 0.93
CA ILE A 191 21.43 -1.59 1.92
C ILE A 191 20.20 -2.35 1.46
N ILE A 192 19.73 -3.29 2.27
CA ILE A 192 18.50 -4.05 2.01
C ILE A 192 17.42 -3.61 3.00
N GLY A 193 16.28 -3.14 2.48
CA GLY A 193 15.13 -2.80 3.32
C GLY A 193 14.27 -4.02 3.61
N PHE A 194 13.84 -4.20 4.85
CA PHE A 194 12.89 -5.25 5.25
C PHE A 194 11.63 -4.65 5.84
N HIS A 195 10.48 -5.23 5.47
CA HIS A 195 9.22 -5.03 6.17
C HIS A 195 8.52 -6.37 6.42
N ALA A 196 8.48 -6.78 7.68
CA ALA A 196 7.89 -8.05 8.11
C ALA A 196 6.40 -7.94 8.45
N GLY A 197 5.84 -6.73 8.39
CA GLY A 197 4.48 -6.43 8.81
C GLY A 197 3.39 -6.70 7.77
N THR A 198 2.17 -6.75 8.28
CA THR A 198 0.90 -6.60 7.55
C THR A 198 -0.13 -6.05 8.52
N ALA A 199 -1.29 -5.58 8.05
CA ALA A 199 -2.36 -5.14 8.94
C ALA A 199 -2.77 -6.23 9.96
N LEU A 200 -3.07 -5.83 11.20
CA LEU A 200 -3.50 -6.79 12.25
C LEU A 200 -4.97 -7.18 12.11
N PHE A 201 -5.81 -6.28 11.64
CA PHE A 201 -7.24 -6.51 11.55
C PHE A 201 -7.59 -7.62 10.55
N LYS A 202 -8.73 -8.28 10.74
CA LYS A 202 -9.24 -9.37 9.90
C LYS A 202 -8.26 -10.55 9.75
N ASN A 203 -7.44 -10.80 10.75
CA ASN A 203 -6.48 -11.90 10.76
C ASN A 203 -5.42 -11.83 9.64
N HIS A 204 -5.14 -10.64 9.11
CA HIS A 204 -4.14 -10.46 8.06
C HIS A 204 -2.71 -10.76 8.54
N ILE A 205 -2.48 -10.86 9.85
CA ILE A 205 -1.23 -11.36 10.43
C ILE A 205 -0.83 -12.74 9.85
N LYS A 206 -1.80 -13.54 9.41
CA LYS A 206 -1.56 -14.84 8.77
C LYS A 206 -0.97 -14.75 7.35
N ARG A 207 -0.78 -13.55 6.82
CA ARG A 207 -0.04 -13.30 5.57
C ARG A 207 1.42 -12.96 5.82
N ARG A 208 1.87 -12.93 7.08
CA ARG A 208 3.27 -12.63 7.43
C ARG A 208 4.14 -13.86 7.28
N TRP A 209 5.24 -13.72 6.59
CA TRP A 209 6.35 -14.67 6.63
C TRP A 209 6.98 -14.64 8.03
N ALA A 210 7.48 -15.78 8.51
CA ALA A 210 7.93 -15.92 9.89
C ALA A 210 9.04 -14.91 10.25
N PRO A 211 8.93 -14.18 11.38
CA PRO A 211 9.96 -13.23 11.80
C PRO A 211 11.35 -13.85 11.95
N GLU A 212 11.43 -15.10 12.40
CA GLU A 212 12.67 -15.85 12.55
C GLU A 212 13.39 -16.04 11.21
N LYS A 213 12.62 -16.26 10.12
CA LYS A 213 13.16 -16.39 8.76
C LYS A 213 13.70 -15.07 8.24
N PHE A 214 13.07 -13.92 8.57
CA PHE A 214 13.65 -12.59 8.29
C PHE A 214 14.98 -12.38 9.00
N ALA A 215 15.10 -12.79 10.27
CA ALA A 215 16.33 -12.67 11.03
C ALA A 215 17.45 -13.56 10.46
N GLU A 216 17.12 -14.77 10.04
CA GLU A 216 18.05 -15.68 9.38
C GLU A 216 18.53 -15.12 8.03
N LEU A 217 17.60 -14.61 7.21
CA LEU A 217 17.91 -13.95 5.94
C LEU A 217 18.88 -12.77 6.16
N ALA A 218 18.64 -11.95 7.16
CA ALA A 218 19.52 -10.80 7.47
C ALA A 218 20.93 -11.23 7.85
N LYS A 219 21.08 -12.25 8.71
CA LYS A 219 22.40 -12.81 9.05
C LYS A 219 23.13 -13.32 7.81
N ARG A 220 22.41 -13.98 6.92
CA ARG A 220 22.97 -14.49 5.68
C ARG A 220 23.42 -13.37 4.74
N LEU A 221 22.57 -12.34 4.54
CA LEU A 221 22.91 -11.17 3.73
C LEU A 221 24.17 -10.44 4.25
N LYS A 222 24.25 -10.27 5.57
CA LYS A 222 25.46 -9.68 6.19
C LYS A 222 26.71 -10.52 5.93
N ARG A 223 26.61 -11.85 6.14
CA ARG A 223 27.75 -12.78 6.00
C ARG A 223 28.21 -12.93 4.56
N GLU A 224 27.29 -13.10 3.62
CA GLU A 224 27.59 -13.50 2.24
C GLU A 224 27.65 -12.32 1.27
N ARG A 225 27.08 -11.16 1.62
CA ARG A 225 27.04 -9.97 0.76
C ARG A 225 27.55 -8.69 1.41
N GLY A 226 27.96 -8.72 2.67
CA GLY A 226 28.36 -7.52 3.41
C GLY A 226 27.24 -6.49 3.54
N ALA A 227 25.98 -6.88 3.32
CA ALA A 227 24.87 -5.96 3.30
C ALA A 227 24.45 -5.53 4.71
N ILE A 228 23.99 -4.28 4.81
CA ILE A 228 23.28 -3.75 5.98
C ILE A 228 21.79 -3.93 5.74
N VAL A 229 21.07 -4.45 6.73
CA VAL A 229 19.62 -4.57 6.67
C VAL A 229 18.97 -3.48 7.50
N LEU A 230 18.09 -2.69 6.90
CA LEU A 230 17.22 -1.72 7.56
C LEU A 230 15.82 -2.34 7.74
N LEU A 231 15.37 -2.47 8.98
CA LEU A 231 14.05 -3.01 9.31
C LEU A 231 13.05 -1.88 9.51
N PHE A 232 12.08 -1.81 8.62
CA PHE A 232 10.98 -0.84 8.65
C PHE A 232 9.74 -1.47 9.28
N GLY A 233 8.89 -0.63 9.90
CA GLY A 233 7.62 -1.06 10.45
C GLY A 233 6.92 0.06 11.19
N GLY A 234 5.63 -0.18 11.48
CA GLY A 234 4.78 0.70 12.29
C GLY A 234 4.50 0.10 13.67
N PRO A 235 3.61 0.72 14.45
CA PRO A 235 3.20 0.22 15.76
C PRO A 235 2.64 -1.22 15.73
N ASP A 236 1.97 -1.58 14.64
CA ASP A 236 1.38 -2.91 14.43
C ASP A 236 2.44 -4.02 14.22
N ASP A 237 3.70 -3.65 14.01
CA ASP A 237 4.78 -4.58 13.67
C ASP A 237 5.76 -4.80 14.83
N THR A 238 5.52 -4.15 15.99
CA THR A 238 6.43 -4.14 17.15
C THR A 238 6.83 -5.55 17.58
N GLU A 239 5.87 -6.45 17.76
CA GLU A 239 6.13 -7.83 18.19
C GLU A 239 7.03 -8.57 17.18
N ALA A 240 6.71 -8.49 15.89
CA ALA A 240 7.50 -9.13 14.83
C ALA A 240 8.91 -8.54 14.77
N ASN A 241 9.03 -7.21 14.83
CA ASN A 241 10.32 -6.54 14.81
C ASN A 241 11.19 -6.90 16.03
N GLU A 242 10.62 -7.01 17.22
CA GLU A 242 11.35 -7.46 18.42
C GLU A 242 11.91 -8.89 18.26
N ILE A 243 11.12 -9.81 17.69
CA ILE A 243 11.57 -11.18 17.41
C ILE A 243 12.73 -11.15 16.43
N ILE A 244 12.60 -10.39 15.34
CA ILE A 244 13.64 -10.24 14.32
C ILE A 244 14.93 -9.68 14.93
N MET A 245 14.83 -8.57 15.63
CA MET A 245 15.99 -7.89 16.25
C MET A 245 16.73 -8.79 17.22
N ARG A 246 16.00 -9.53 18.08
CA ARG A 246 16.57 -10.48 19.04
C ARG A 246 17.35 -11.60 18.35
N ASN A 247 16.79 -12.12 17.24
CA ASN A 247 17.36 -13.27 16.54
C ASN A 247 18.41 -12.89 15.49
N ALA A 248 18.51 -11.64 15.07
CA ALA A 248 19.39 -11.21 13.97
C ALA A 248 20.87 -11.04 14.37
N GLY A 249 21.23 -11.08 15.66
CA GLY A 249 22.61 -11.02 16.10
C GLY A 249 23.38 -9.77 15.63
N GLY A 250 22.72 -8.60 15.59
CA GLY A 250 23.34 -7.34 15.14
C GLY A 250 23.49 -7.21 13.62
N ALA A 251 22.78 -8.02 12.83
CA ALA A 251 22.77 -7.92 11.37
C ALA A 251 21.76 -6.88 10.84
N ILE A 252 20.92 -6.31 11.71
CA ILE A 252 19.81 -5.42 11.36
C ILE A 252 19.89 -4.13 12.17
N ILE A 253 19.50 -3.04 11.53
CA ILE A 253 19.26 -1.74 12.17
C ILE A 253 17.75 -1.44 12.04
N GLU A 254 17.06 -1.29 13.16
CA GLU A 254 15.65 -0.90 13.16
C GLU A 254 15.51 0.58 12.83
N VAL A 255 14.64 0.88 11.87
CA VAL A 255 14.30 2.26 11.48
C VAL A 255 13.14 2.74 12.33
N ARG A 256 13.41 3.68 13.23
CA ARG A 256 12.41 4.36 14.06
C ARG A 256 12.35 5.82 13.67
N THR A 257 11.22 6.24 13.12
CA THR A 257 10.96 7.61 12.68
C THR A 257 9.70 8.17 13.32
N LYS A 258 9.57 9.49 13.30
CA LYS A 258 8.37 10.18 13.81
C LYS A 258 7.28 10.30 12.74
N SER A 259 7.67 10.22 11.47
CA SER A 259 6.80 10.38 10.31
C SER A 259 6.97 9.21 9.36
N ILE A 260 5.88 8.79 8.73
CA ILE A 260 5.94 7.81 7.64
C ILE A 260 6.74 8.35 6.45
N MET A 261 6.72 9.65 6.20
CA MET A 261 7.46 10.28 5.11
C MET A 261 8.97 10.23 5.35
N ASP A 262 9.43 10.32 6.60
CA ASP A 262 10.83 10.11 6.96
C ASP A 262 11.26 8.66 6.72
N SER A 263 10.39 7.69 7.05
CA SER A 263 10.62 6.27 6.72
C SER A 263 10.70 6.05 5.21
N ILE A 264 9.81 6.67 4.44
CA ILE A 264 9.79 6.60 2.97
C ILE A 264 11.07 7.19 2.38
N ALA A 265 11.55 8.32 2.90
CA ALA A 265 12.80 8.92 2.47
C ALA A 265 14.00 7.97 2.75
N LEU A 266 14.04 7.31 3.90
CA LEU A 266 15.04 6.28 4.19
C LEU A 266 14.91 5.04 3.30
N MET A 267 13.68 4.59 2.99
CA MET A 267 13.47 3.48 2.06
C MET A 267 14.11 3.72 0.70
N LYS A 268 14.07 4.96 0.20
CA LYS A 268 14.67 5.36 -1.10
C LYS A 268 16.16 5.04 -1.20
N HIS A 269 16.86 4.93 -0.09
CA HIS A 269 18.29 4.59 -0.04
C HIS A 269 18.56 3.08 -0.01
N THR A 270 17.54 2.23 -0.07
CA THR A 270 17.74 0.78 -0.15
C THR A 270 17.94 0.33 -1.59
N ASN A 271 18.82 -0.67 -1.80
CA ASN A 271 19.08 -1.25 -3.12
C ASN A 271 18.00 -2.27 -3.52
N VAL A 272 17.50 -3.02 -2.54
CA VAL A 272 16.39 -3.97 -2.68
C VAL A 272 15.49 -3.84 -1.46
N PHE A 273 14.19 -3.94 -1.67
CA PHE A 273 13.21 -3.96 -0.59
C PHE A 273 12.50 -5.31 -0.52
N VAL A 274 12.56 -5.97 0.64
CA VAL A 274 11.92 -7.28 0.89
C VAL A 274 10.71 -7.07 1.78
N SER A 275 9.55 -7.46 1.33
CA SER A 275 8.30 -7.22 2.08
C SER A 275 7.29 -8.35 1.91
N ASN A 276 6.50 -8.60 2.95
CA ASN A 276 5.22 -9.25 2.77
C ASN A 276 4.30 -8.42 1.87
N ASP A 277 3.22 -9.00 1.37
CA ASP A 277 2.11 -8.28 0.73
C ASP A 277 1.51 -7.25 1.71
N SER A 278 1.96 -6.00 1.60
CA SER A 278 1.71 -4.91 2.55
C SER A 278 1.82 -3.52 1.93
N SER A 279 1.44 -2.50 2.69
CA SER A 279 1.52 -1.10 2.25
C SER A 279 2.94 -0.66 1.88
N LEU A 280 3.98 -1.12 2.61
CA LEU A 280 5.37 -0.73 2.33
C LEU A 280 5.89 -1.37 1.03
N MET A 281 5.36 -2.52 0.63
CA MET A 281 5.63 -3.10 -0.69
C MET A 281 5.18 -2.15 -1.82
N HIS A 282 3.98 -1.57 -1.69
CA HIS A 282 3.48 -0.59 -2.67
C HIS A 282 4.29 0.70 -2.65
N ILE A 283 4.72 1.15 -1.46
CA ILE A 283 5.60 2.31 -1.32
C ILE A 283 6.94 2.04 -2.01
N ALA A 284 7.53 0.85 -1.84
CA ALA A 284 8.75 0.46 -2.55
C ALA A 284 8.56 0.52 -4.07
N GLY A 285 7.43 0.01 -4.59
CA GLY A 285 7.07 0.15 -6.01
C GLY A 285 6.95 1.61 -6.45
N GLY A 286 6.28 2.46 -5.64
CA GLY A 286 6.14 3.90 -5.92
C GLY A 286 7.47 4.66 -5.94
N LEU A 287 8.45 4.21 -5.16
CA LEU A 287 9.82 4.72 -5.16
C LEU A 287 10.66 4.16 -6.31
N GLY A 288 10.17 3.18 -7.07
CA GLY A 288 10.92 2.49 -8.12
C GLY A 288 12.00 1.55 -7.58
N LEU A 289 11.88 1.09 -6.34
CA LEU A 289 12.84 0.19 -5.71
C LEU A 289 12.66 -1.24 -6.25
N LYS A 290 13.77 -1.93 -6.50
CA LYS A 290 13.78 -3.37 -6.75
C LYS A 290 13.15 -4.09 -5.57
N THR A 291 12.10 -4.88 -5.79
CA THR A 291 11.26 -5.39 -4.71
C THR A 291 11.16 -6.91 -4.74
N VAL A 292 11.49 -7.56 -3.63
CA VAL A 292 11.16 -8.97 -3.40
C VAL A 292 9.89 -9.02 -2.56
N ALA A 293 8.80 -9.47 -3.17
CA ALA A 293 7.48 -9.50 -2.58
C ALA A 293 7.09 -10.93 -2.17
N ILE A 294 6.84 -11.15 -0.89
CA ILE A 294 6.49 -12.45 -0.32
C ILE A 294 4.98 -12.59 -0.25
N PHE A 295 4.43 -13.52 -1.04
CA PHE A 295 2.99 -13.73 -1.17
C PHE A 295 2.54 -15.08 -0.62
N GLY A 296 1.58 -15.02 0.30
CA GLY A 296 0.85 -16.19 0.79
C GLY A 296 -0.47 -16.40 0.00
N PRO A 297 -1.63 -16.21 0.64
CA PRO A 297 -2.94 -16.53 0.06
C PRO A 297 -3.46 -15.50 -0.96
N THR A 298 -2.84 -14.33 -1.07
CA THR A 298 -3.30 -13.22 -1.93
C THR A 298 -2.98 -13.52 -3.40
N ASN A 299 -3.87 -13.07 -4.30
CA ASN A 299 -3.59 -13.07 -5.73
C ASN A 299 -2.68 -11.89 -6.08
N GLU A 300 -1.49 -12.19 -6.54
CA GLU A 300 -0.49 -11.20 -6.95
C GLU A 300 -0.94 -10.33 -8.13
N THR A 301 -1.80 -10.85 -9.00
CA THR A 301 -2.34 -10.08 -10.13
C THR A 301 -2.99 -8.76 -9.70
N TYR A 302 -3.61 -8.73 -8.51
CA TYR A 302 -4.28 -7.53 -8.03
C TYR A 302 -3.36 -6.47 -7.46
N VAL A 303 -2.22 -6.89 -6.89
CA VAL A 303 -1.46 -6.05 -5.95
C VAL A 303 0.06 -6.24 -6.06
N HIS A 304 0.58 -6.79 -7.15
CA HIS A 304 2.03 -6.85 -7.34
C HIS A 304 2.67 -5.45 -7.27
N PRO A 305 4.00 -5.33 -7.03
CA PRO A 305 4.68 -4.04 -7.06
C PRO A 305 4.51 -3.35 -8.42
N TRP A 306 3.92 -2.15 -8.43
CA TRP A 306 3.53 -1.47 -9.67
C TRP A 306 4.70 -0.75 -10.32
N LYS A 307 4.96 -1.04 -11.60
CA LYS A 307 5.95 -0.37 -12.47
C LYS A 307 7.36 -0.26 -11.90
N THR A 308 7.80 -1.28 -11.22
CA THR A 308 9.18 -1.44 -10.74
C THR A 308 9.69 -2.85 -11.10
N GLU A 309 10.99 -3.07 -11.00
CA GLU A 309 11.59 -4.39 -11.11
C GLU A 309 11.28 -5.19 -9.84
N TYR A 310 10.69 -6.37 -9.95
CA TYR A 310 10.31 -7.16 -8.79
C TYR A 310 10.41 -8.67 -9.02
N GLU A 311 10.54 -9.40 -7.92
CA GLU A 311 10.42 -10.85 -7.84
C GLU A 311 9.32 -11.22 -6.84
N ILE A 312 8.44 -12.14 -7.22
CA ILE A 312 7.42 -12.69 -6.31
C ILE A 312 7.89 -14.03 -5.78
N VAL A 313 8.02 -14.13 -4.46
CA VAL A 313 8.33 -15.37 -3.77
C VAL A 313 7.06 -15.97 -3.19
N GLN A 314 6.72 -17.15 -3.63
CA GLN A 314 5.50 -17.87 -3.26
C GLN A 314 5.68 -19.36 -3.37
N THR A 315 4.81 -20.13 -2.69
CA THR A 315 4.73 -21.58 -2.88
C THR A 315 3.81 -21.91 -4.04
N GLY A 316 4.10 -23.00 -4.77
CA GLY A 316 3.27 -23.49 -5.89
C GLY A 316 2.07 -24.32 -5.46
N ILE A 317 1.49 -24.14 -4.26
CA ILE A 317 0.38 -24.96 -3.78
C ILE A 317 -0.94 -24.64 -4.50
N GLU A 318 -1.72 -25.66 -4.85
CA GLU A 318 -2.92 -25.55 -5.68
C GLU A 318 -4.03 -24.69 -5.09
N CYS A 319 -4.11 -24.56 -3.75
CA CYS A 319 -5.16 -23.76 -3.11
C CYS A 319 -4.95 -22.25 -3.18
N ARG A 320 -3.89 -21.77 -3.82
CA ARG A 320 -3.64 -20.34 -4.12
C ARG A 320 -4.20 -19.95 -5.49
N PRO A 321 -4.61 -18.69 -5.65
CA PRO A 321 -4.94 -17.71 -4.61
C PRO A 321 -6.29 -18.02 -3.95
N CYS A 322 -6.43 -17.80 -2.64
CA CYS A 322 -7.69 -18.02 -1.93
C CYS A 322 -8.18 -16.80 -1.13
N PHE A 323 -7.33 -15.80 -0.94
CA PHE A 323 -7.72 -14.55 -0.30
C PHE A 323 -8.53 -13.68 -1.25
N VAL A 324 -9.64 -13.18 -0.73
CA VAL A 324 -10.50 -12.21 -1.43
C VAL A 324 -10.81 -11.05 -0.50
N TYR A 325 -10.85 -9.85 -1.06
CA TYR A 325 -11.26 -8.67 -0.29
C TYR A 325 -12.69 -8.85 0.20
N SER A 326 -12.85 -8.94 1.51
CA SER A 326 -14.16 -9.13 2.15
C SER A 326 -14.19 -8.54 3.56
N THR A 327 -15.39 -8.47 4.16
CA THR A 327 -15.55 -8.06 5.56
C THR A 327 -15.19 -9.17 6.54
N LYS A 328 -15.01 -10.42 6.09
CA LYS A 328 -14.67 -11.55 6.94
C LYS A 328 -13.18 -11.60 7.26
N PRO A 329 -12.80 -12.13 8.42
CA PRO A 329 -11.41 -12.45 8.70
C PRO A 329 -10.84 -13.47 7.72
N LEU A 330 -9.54 -13.39 7.46
CA LEU A 330 -8.81 -14.39 6.68
C LEU A 330 -8.81 -15.72 7.41
N THR A 331 -9.24 -16.76 6.72
CA THR A 331 -9.23 -18.16 7.20
C THR A 331 -8.59 -19.05 6.15
N CYS A 332 -7.90 -20.09 6.60
CA CYS A 332 -7.43 -21.14 5.70
C CYS A 332 -8.56 -22.15 5.46
N TYR A 333 -8.71 -22.60 4.22
CA TYR A 333 -9.76 -23.54 3.83
C TYR A 333 -9.32 -25.02 3.90
N ARG A 334 -8.04 -25.27 4.20
CA ARG A 334 -7.56 -26.64 4.37
C ARG A 334 -8.18 -27.26 5.61
N GLN A 335 -8.49 -28.58 5.52
CA GLN A 335 -9.16 -29.29 6.61
C GLN A 335 -8.18 -29.62 7.73
N ASP A 336 -6.95 -29.98 7.39
CA ASP A 336 -5.91 -30.27 8.36
C ASP A 336 -5.30 -28.98 8.91
N PRO A 337 -5.38 -28.74 10.23
CA PRO A 337 -4.79 -27.57 10.87
C PRO A 337 -3.27 -27.45 10.66
N GLU A 338 -2.56 -28.58 10.49
CA GLU A 338 -1.12 -28.59 10.24
C GLU A 338 -0.77 -28.07 8.85
N GLU A 339 -1.71 -28.10 7.94
CA GLU A 339 -1.57 -27.52 6.60
C GLU A 339 -1.98 -26.06 6.52
N HIS A 340 -2.47 -25.47 7.62
CA HIS A 340 -2.94 -24.10 7.60
C HIS A 340 -1.82 -23.13 7.24
N PHE A 341 -2.12 -22.27 6.25
CA PHE A 341 -1.21 -21.22 5.76
C PHE A 341 0.16 -21.73 5.28
N MET A 342 0.28 -22.97 4.83
CA MET A 342 1.49 -23.48 4.18
C MET A 342 1.97 -22.56 3.05
N CYS A 343 1.03 -21.86 2.39
CA CYS A 343 1.33 -20.93 1.32
C CYS A 343 2.30 -19.79 1.70
N ILE A 344 2.42 -19.46 2.97
CA ILE A 344 3.36 -18.47 3.49
C ILE A 344 4.38 -19.08 4.42
N ARG A 345 3.97 -20.08 5.22
CA ARG A 345 4.80 -20.74 6.20
C ARG A 345 5.97 -21.48 5.58
N ASP A 346 5.72 -22.17 4.46
CA ASP A 346 6.69 -23.09 3.82
C ASP A 346 7.58 -22.39 2.79
N ILE A 347 7.51 -21.06 2.67
CA ILE A 347 8.50 -20.28 1.92
C ILE A 347 9.83 -20.32 2.68
N GLU A 348 10.88 -20.82 2.03
CA GLU A 348 12.21 -20.97 2.62
C GLU A 348 13.07 -19.72 2.45
N VAL A 349 14.03 -19.54 3.36
CA VAL A 349 14.99 -18.42 3.33
C VAL A 349 15.78 -18.40 2.03
N GLU A 350 16.13 -19.58 1.51
CA GLU A 350 16.83 -19.73 0.23
C GLU A 350 16.07 -19.12 -0.94
N ASN A 351 14.74 -19.27 -0.99
CA ASN A 351 13.93 -18.72 -2.08
C ASN A 351 14.04 -17.19 -2.11
N VAL A 352 13.89 -16.55 -0.93
CA VAL A 352 13.97 -15.08 -0.80
C VAL A 352 15.40 -14.59 -1.06
N PHE A 353 16.42 -15.28 -0.55
CA PHE A 353 17.82 -14.92 -0.75
C PHE A 353 18.20 -14.98 -2.24
N SER A 354 17.78 -16.03 -2.94
CA SER A 354 18.02 -16.19 -4.38
C SER A 354 17.34 -15.11 -5.20
N SER A 355 16.09 -14.73 -4.88
CA SER A 355 15.38 -13.65 -5.54
C SER A 355 16.06 -12.29 -5.32
N ILE A 356 16.61 -12.01 -4.13
CA ILE A 356 17.45 -10.82 -3.91
C ILE A 356 18.66 -10.87 -4.85
N GLY A 357 19.29 -12.04 -5.02
CA GLY A 357 20.43 -12.23 -5.91
C GLY A 357 20.11 -11.96 -7.38
N GLY A 358 18.92 -12.33 -7.83
CA GLY A 358 18.45 -12.05 -9.18
C GLY A 358 18.30 -10.54 -9.46
N LEU A 359 17.68 -9.82 -8.51
CA LEU A 359 17.49 -8.38 -8.63
C LEU A 359 18.76 -7.56 -8.38
N PHE A 360 19.65 -8.04 -7.53
CA PHE A 360 20.87 -7.36 -7.12
C PHE A 360 22.07 -8.31 -7.19
N PRO A 361 22.56 -8.61 -8.39
CA PRO A 361 23.74 -9.46 -8.58
C PRO A 361 24.98 -8.82 -7.95
N ASN A 362 25.86 -9.64 -7.40
CA ASN A 362 27.02 -9.24 -6.63
C ASN A 362 27.85 -8.13 -7.28
N HIS A 363 27.94 -6.97 -6.64
CA HIS A 363 28.97 -5.96 -6.86
C HIS A 363 30.29 -6.28 -6.10
N LEU A 364 30.40 -7.49 -5.52
CA LEU A 364 31.57 -7.96 -4.81
C LEU A 364 32.26 -9.11 -5.59
N SER A 365 32.76 -8.79 -6.77
CA SER A 365 33.84 -9.55 -7.38
C SER A 365 35.06 -8.62 -7.45
N SER A 366 36.06 -8.96 -6.66
CA SER A 366 37.42 -8.45 -6.59
C SER A 366 37.76 -7.61 -5.34
N VAL A 367 38.07 -8.29 -4.26
CA VAL A 367 39.28 -8.01 -3.50
C VAL A 367 40.04 -9.32 -3.40
#